data_735017b9278e6aab274226e656b12471
#
_entry.id   735017b9278e6aab274226e656b12471
#
_cell.length_a   1.000
_cell.length_b   1.000
_cell.length_c   1.000
_cell.angle_alpha   90.00
_cell.angle_beta   90.00
_cell.angle_gamma   90.00
#
_symmetry.space_group_name_H-M   'P 1'
#
loop_
_entity.id
_entity.type
_entity.pdbx_description
1 polymer ?
#
loop_
_entity_poly.entity_id
_entity_poly.type
_entity_poly.pdbx_seq_one_letter_code
_entity_poly.pdbx_strand_id
1 'polypeptide(L)'
;MNFVILAILIGAYLLVDFIKKKRARSDEDIIDINPKKKLKLNPKFLWAGFMALIAVLVFFTSFYTVDQTEFAVLTTFGKPSDSIIESGLKFKLPYPIQKVQKLSKETFSLTLGYREKGDQLQIMEAESKMITGDENIVLADLEVQWKIVDPIAFIYNTSDPETILYNATSSSLRTVIGSSTVDDALTDGRTKIINDIRENLIELSSHYDLGISIVNVNLQDVDLPTNEVDAAFKSVTDAREERITKINEANKYRNEKINQMEGEQSAILSKAEGEKISVVEKAKGDVAKFNAIYSEYKNNPNITRQRLTIQTIESTFNGARLIIVDDSGNTVRYLPIENIVPKGVE
;
A
#
# COMPACT_ATOMS: atom_id res chain seq x y z
N MET A 1 18.15 42.41 -11.14
CA MET A 1 17.99 43.87 -10.89
C MET A 1 19.32 44.62 -10.98
N ASN A 2 20.44 44.10 -10.52
CA ASN A 2 21.73 44.77 -10.50
C ASN A 2 22.39 45.01 -11.89
N PHE A 3 22.16 44.14 -12.87
CA PHE A 3 22.76 44.26 -14.20
C PHE A 3 22.21 45.42 -15.05
N VAL A 4 20.93 45.72 -14.93
CA VAL A 4 20.28 46.82 -15.68
C VAL A 4 20.74 48.17 -15.11
N ILE A 5 20.82 48.29 -13.80
CA ILE A 5 21.33 49.49 -13.11
C ILE A 5 22.82 49.70 -13.46
N LEU A 6 23.61 48.63 -13.48
CA LEU A 6 24.99 48.64 -13.83
C LEU A 6 25.21 49.09 -15.30
N ALA A 7 24.39 48.57 -16.23
CA ALA A 7 24.44 48.95 -17.64
C ALA A 7 24.05 50.42 -17.88
N ILE A 8 23.07 50.94 -17.14
CA ILE A 8 22.70 52.36 -17.16
C ILE A 8 23.82 53.24 -16.62
N LEU A 9 24.45 52.83 -15.52
CA LEU A 9 25.58 53.55 -14.93
C LEU A 9 26.82 53.54 -15.85
N ILE A 10 27.14 52.42 -16.48
CA ILE A 10 28.24 52.30 -17.44
C ILE A 10 27.93 53.12 -18.69
N GLY A 11 26.72 53.11 -19.22
CA GLY A 11 26.29 53.93 -20.35
C GLY A 11 26.39 55.43 -20.04
N ALA A 12 25.93 55.86 -18.86
CA ALA A 12 26.06 57.23 -18.38
C ALA A 12 27.53 57.66 -18.20
N TYR A 13 28.36 56.78 -17.64
CA TYR A 13 29.81 57.02 -17.46
C TYR A 13 30.53 57.17 -18.80
N LEU A 14 30.27 56.28 -19.75
CA LEU A 14 30.85 56.35 -21.10
C LEU A 14 30.41 57.59 -21.85
N LEU A 15 29.18 58.05 -21.64
CA LEU A 15 28.65 59.27 -22.25
C LEU A 15 29.28 60.51 -21.64
N VAL A 16 29.52 60.57 -20.33
CA VAL A 16 30.23 61.61 -19.61
C VAL A 16 31.73 61.64 -20.00
N ASP A 17 32.37 60.46 -20.13
CA ASP A 17 33.76 60.34 -20.53
C ASP A 17 33.98 60.78 -22.01
N PHE A 18 33.05 60.39 -22.89
CA PHE A 18 33.00 60.83 -24.28
C PHE A 18 32.85 62.38 -24.41
N ILE A 19 31.98 62.97 -23.57
CA ILE A 19 31.80 64.42 -23.51
C ILE A 19 33.04 65.11 -22.95
N LYS A 20 33.65 64.54 -21.89
CA LYS A 20 34.91 65.05 -21.33
C LYS A 20 36.10 64.99 -22.34
N LYS A 21 36.23 63.81 -23.01
CA LYS A 21 37.29 63.60 -24.00
C LYS A 21 37.14 64.50 -25.22
N LYS A 22 35.89 64.86 -25.55
CA LYS A 22 35.66 65.86 -26.63
C LYS A 22 35.93 67.30 -26.19
N ARG A 23 35.75 67.56 -24.89
CA ARG A 23 36.08 68.89 -24.32
C ARG A 23 37.61 69.10 -24.14
N ALA A 24 38.38 68.08 -23.77
CA ALA A 24 39.79 68.04 -23.61
C ALA A 24 40.55 68.12 -24.97
N ARG A 25 39.91 67.70 -26.09
CA ARG A 25 40.51 67.82 -27.43
C ARG A 25 40.33 69.20 -28.08
N SER A 26 39.63 70.11 -27.41
CA SER A 26 39.41 71.47 -27.96
C SER A 26 40.42 72.53 -27.44
N ASP A 27 41.29 72.12 -26.51
CA ASP A 27 42.25 73.09 -25.89
C ASP A 27 43.74 72.95 -26.34
N GLU A 28 44.06 71.98 -27.20
CA GLU A 28 45.36 71.82 -27.79
C GLU A 28 45.23 71.79 -29.32
N ASP A 29 45.18 72.97 -29.95
CA ASP A 29 45.74 73.22 -31.28
C ASP A 29 45.36 74.65 -31.70
N ILE A 30 46.25 75.54 -31.34
CA ILE A 30 46.44 76.84 -32.04
C ILE A 30 47.38 76.53 -33.19
N ILE A 31 46.86 76.48 -34.41
CA ILE A 31 47.42 76.91 -35.70
C ILE A 31 46.65 76.18 -36.84
N ASP A 32 46.06 77.04 -37.66
CA ASP A 32 45.83 76.95 -39.12
C ASP A 32 44.62 76.29 -39.73
N ILE A 33 43.78 77.17 -40.29
CA ILE A 33 43.18 77.18 -41.63
C ILE A 33 42.50 75.82 -42.10
N ASN A 34 41.26 75.65 -41.71
CA ASN A 34 40.17 75.24 -42.64
C ASN A 34 38.83 75.05 -41.88
N PRO A 35 37.70 75.55 -42.33
CA PRO A 35 36.44 75.38 -41.59
C PRO A 35 35.89 73.97 -41.81
N LYS A 36 36.46 73.03 -41.06
CA LYS A 36 35.79 71.70 -40.95
C LYS A 36 34.48 71.90 -40.22
N LYS A 37 33.42 71.61 -40.91
CA LYS A 37 32.05 71.57 -40.42
C LYS A 37 32.00 70.97 -39.00
N LYS A 38 31.90 71.83 -38.00
CA LYS A 38 31.54 71.43 -36.65
C LYS A 38 30.13 70.79 -36.73
N LEU A 39 30.03 69.47 -36.66
CA LEU A 39 28.78 68.83 -36.44
C LEU A 39 28.22 69.36 -35.11
N LYS A 40 27.39 70.40 -35.20
CA LYS A 40 26.56 70.85 -34.09
C LYS A 40 25.63 69.71 -33.79
N LEU A 41 26.06 68.74 -32.97
CA LEU A 41 25.14 67.72 -32.40
C LEU A 41 24.13 68.46 -31.52
N ASN A 42 22.94 68.63 -32.07
CA ASN A 42 21.85 69.31 -31.42
C ASN A 42 21.55 68.50 -30.09
N PRO A 43 21.56 69.14 -28.92
CA PRO A 43 21.39 68.45 -27.64
C PRO A 43 20.08 67.67 -27.63
N LYS A 44 19.10 68.03 -28.47
CA LYS A 44 17.84 67.30 -28.66
C LYS A 44 18.03 65.90 -29.28
N PHE A 45 19.04 65.71 -30.20
CA PHE A 45 19.34 64.40 -30.78
C PHE A 45 20.08 63.49 -29.77
N LEU A 46 20.89 64.02 -28.85
CA LEU A 46 21.52 63.26 -27.77
C LEU A 46 20.47 62.79 -26.76
N TRP A 47 19.55 63.67 -26.41
CA TRP A 47 18.38 63.31 -25.56
C TRP A 47 17.46 62.25 -26.21
N ALA A 48 17.18 62.42 -27.50
CA ALA A 48 16.38 61.44 -28.26
C ALA A 48 17.09 60.06 -28.33
N GLY A 49 18.43 60.05 -28.57
CA GLY A 49 19.21 58.81 -28.56
C GLY A 49 19.24 58.13 -27.18
N PHE A 50 19.35 58.93 -26.12
CA PHE A 50 19.29 58.42 -24.74
C PHE A 50 17.91 57.85 -24.40
N MET A 51 16.85 58.54 -24.78
CA MET A 51 15.48 58.06 -24.63
C MET A 51 15.21 56.78 -25.45
N ALA A 52 15.73 56.70 -26.68
CA ALA A 52 15.64 55.51 -27.50
C ALA A 52 16.39 54.34 -26.89
N LEU A 53 17.59 54.55 -26.31
CA LEU A 53 18.33 53.52 -25.61
C LEU A 53 17.57 53.01 -24.40
N ILE A 54 16.99 53.90 -23.59
CA ILE A 54 16.12 53.51 -22.46
C ILE A 54 14.91 52.69 -22.94
N ALA A 55 14.23 53.12 -24.01
CA ALA A 55 13.08 52.43 -24.57
C ALA A 55 13.46 51.03 -25.03
N VAL A 56 14.63 50.84 -25.65
CA VAL A 56 15.14 49.51 -26.05
C VAL A 56 15.45 48.64 -24.83
N LEU A 57 16.11 49.19 -23.82
CA LEU A 57 16.38 48.44 -22.57
C LEU A 57 15.08 48.00 -21.85
N VAL A 58 14.11 48.92 -21.78
CA VAL A 58 12.78 48.65 -21.23
C VAL A 58 12.04 47.58 -22.03
N PHE A 59 12.13 47.61 -23.35
CA PHE A 59 11.55 46.60 -24.23
C PHE A 59 12.15 45.23 -24.00
N PHE A 60 13.47 45.10 -23.85
CA PHE A 60 14.13 43.83 -23.55
C PHE A 60 13.75 43.27 -22.15
N THR A 61 13.42 44.10 -21.16
CA THR A 61 12.94 43.64 -19.84
C THR A 61 11.49 43.19 -19.84
N SER A 62 10.76 43.36 -20.94
CA SER A 62 9.36 43.01 -21.09
C SER A 62 9.18 41.53 -21.49
N PHE A 63 10.25 40.84 -21.86
CA PHE A 63 10.19 39.41 -22.16
C PHE A 63 10.59 38.58 -20.96
N TYR A 64 9.85 37.46 -20.74
CA TYR A 64 10.20 36.47 -19.75
C TYR A 64 9.83 35.06 -20.25
N THR A 65 10.54 34.06 -19.78
CA THR A 65 10.31 32.66 -20.10
C THR A 65 9.64 31.94 -18.92
N VAL A 66 8.71 31.07 -19.23
CA VAL A 66 8.06 30.17 -18.26
C VAL A 66 8.44 28.75 -18.63
N ASP A 67 9.03 28.02 -17.69
CA ASP A 67 9.37 26.62 -17.88
C ASP A 67 8.14 25.72 -17.72
N GLN A 68 8.24 24.47 -18.20
CA GLN A 68 7.13 23.50 -18.09
C GLN A 68 6.82 23.15 -16.63
N THR A 69 7.82 23.24 -15.76
CA THR A 69 7.72 22.92 -14.32
C THR A 69 7.32 24.12 -13.46
N GLU A 70 7.02 25.29 -14.09
CA GLU A 70 6.69 26.52 -13.37
C GLU A 70 5.32 27.05 -13.73
N PHE A 71 4.66 27.68 -12.76
CA PHE A 71 3.57 28.64 -12.96
C PHE A 71 4.15 30.04 -12.96
N ALA A 72 3.57 30.92 -13.73
CA ALA A 72 3.89 32.36 -13.68
C ALA A 72 2.64 33.14 -13.32
N VAL A 73 2.66 33.82 -12.17
CA VAL A 73 1.60 34.74 -11.76
C VAL A 73 1.98 36.15 -12.15
N LEU A 74 1.15 36.76 -12.96
CA LEU A 74 1.32 38.14 -13.41
C LEU A 74 0.53 39.08 -12.53
N THR A 75 1.21 40.06 -11.93
CA THR A 75 0.56 41.10 -11.12
C THR A 75 0.71 42.45 -11.78
N THR A 76 -0.38 43.19 -11.89
CA THR A 76 -0.42 44.54 -12.40
C THR A 76 -0.70 45.51 -11.27
N PHE A 77 0.25 46.39 -10.94
CA PHE A 77 0.18 47.32 -9.80
C PHE A 77 -0.18 46.63 -8.47
N GLY A 78 0.33 45.39 -8.26
CA GLY A 78 0.06 44.61 -7.04
C GLY A 78 -1.21 43.77 -7.04
N LYS A 79 -2.11 43.93 -8.04
CA LYS A 79 -3.30 43.10 -8.20
C LYS A 79 -3.00 41.91 -9.10
N PRO A 80 -3.32 40.67 -8.71
CA PRO A 80 -3.19 39.51 -9.59
C PRO A 80 -4.08 39.70 -10.80
N SER A 81 -3.52 39.55 -11.99
CA SER A 81 -4.21 39.76 -13.27
C SER A 81 -4.50 38.44 -13.96
N ASP A 82 -3.53 37.51 -13.95
CA ASP A 82 -3.65 36.24 -14.63
C ASP A 82 -2.63 35.22 -14.10
N SER A 83 -2.97 33.93 -14.15
CA SER A 83 -2.04 32.83 -13.92
C SER A 83 -1.70 32.15 -15.24
N ILE A 84 -0.43 32.19 -15.62
CA ILE A 84 0.06 31.61 -16.88
C ILE A 84 0.56 30.19 -16.57
N ILE A 85 -0.16 29.22 -17.11
CA ILE A 85 0.13 27.78 -16.95
C ILE A 85 1.00 27.27 -18.11
N GLU A 86 0.89 27.92 -19.28
CA GLU A 86 1.61 27.50 -20.50
C GLU A 86 3.07 27.92 -20.49
N SER A 87 3.95 26.98 -20.81
CA SER A 87 5.38 27.24 -21.01
C SER A 87 5.67 28.02 -22.28
N GLY A 88 6.78 28.74 -22.28
CA GLY A 88 7.27 29.48 -23.43
C GLY A 88 7.64 30.92 -23.14
N LEU A 89 7.94 31.65 -24.20
CA LEU A 89 8.26 33.08 -24.16
C LEU A 89 6.96 33.88 -24.09
N LYS A 90 6.81 34.69 -23.04
CA LYS A 90 5.64 35.53 -22.82
C LYS A 90 6.07 36.98 -22.71
N PHE A 91 5.12 37.90 -22.97
CA PHE A 91 5.36 39.35 -22.91
C PHE A 91 4.65 39.93 -21.69
N LYS A 92 5.32 40.83 -20.99
CA LYS A 92 4.75 41.59 -19.87
C LYS A 92 5.09 43.07 -20.02
N LEU A 93 4.32 43.91 -19.37
CA LEU A 93 4.71 45.34 -19.26
C LEU A 93 5.94 45.49 -18.36
N PRO A 94 6.79 46.48 -18.67
CA PRO A 94 8.01 46.69 -17.91
C PRO A 94 7.73 47.07 -16.45
N TYR A 95 8.68 46.71 -15.57
CA TYR A 95 8.64 47.15 -14.18
C TYR A 95 8.62 48.70 -14.12
N PRO A 96 7.80 49.34 -13.25
CA PRO A 96 7.06 48.75 -12.12
C PRO A 96 5.59 48.34 -12.40
N ILE A 97 5.13 48.40 -13.66
CA ILE A 97 3.72 48.18 -14.00
C ILE A 97 3.32 46.74 -13.75
N GLN A 98 4.12 45.80 -14.25
CA GLN A 98 3.88 44.37 -14.06
C GLN A 98 5.07 43.66 -13.42
N LYS A 99 4.74 42.75 -12.48
CA LYS A 99 5.70 41.87 -11.81
C LYS A 99 5.26 40.44 -12.06
N VAL A 100 6.21 39.55 -12.31
CA VAL A 100 5.99 38.11 -12.46
C VAL A 100 6.57 37.41 -11.25
N GLN A 101 5.79 36.56 -10.64
CA GLN A 101 6.23 35.59 -9.62
C GLN A 101 6.13 34.19 -10.21
N LYS A 102 7.20 33.43 -10.11
CA LYS A 102 7.28 32.06 -10.57
C LYS A 102 7.14 31.12 -9.38
N LEU A 103 6.31 30.08 -9.54
CA LEU A 103 6.08 29.03 -8.57
C LEU A 103 6.32 27.69 -9.23
N SER A 104 6.89 26.73 -8.50
CA SER A 104 7.08 25.36 -9.00
C SER A 104 5.75 24.61 -9.07
N LYS A 105 5.58 23.77 -10.12
CA LYS A 105 4.49 22.79 -10.25
C LYS A 105 4.83 21.47 -9.61
N GLU A 106 6.05 21.32 -9.10
CA GLU A 106 6.52 20.09 -8.48
C GLU A 106 5.70 19.75 -7.23
N THR A 107 5.81 18.50 -6.84
CA THR A 107 5.23 18.04 -5.57
C THR A 107 6.22 18.33 -4.46
N PHE A 108 5.75 19.00 -3.44
CA PHE A 108 6.49 19.31 -2.22
C PHE A 108 6.16 18.29 -1.14
N SER A 109 7.12 18.04 -0.26
CA SER A 109 6.94 17.19 0.90
C SER A 109 7.00 18.03 2.18
N LEU A 110 6.00 17.83 3.04
CA LEU A 110 5.92 18.41 4.37
C LEU A 110 6.05 17.29 5.39
N THR A 111 7.06 17.35 6.23
CA THR A 111 7.30 16.37 7.30
C THR A 111 6.87 16.94 8.65
N LEU A 112 6.19 16.10 9.45
CA LEU A 112 5.78 16.40 10.82
C LEU A 112 6.30 15.29 11.75
N GLY A 113 6.88 15.69 12.88
CA GLY A 113 7.41 14.77 13.89
C GLY A 113 8.88 14.40 13.69
N TYR A 114 9.44 14.60 12.51
CA TYR A 114 10.84 14.34 12.24
C TYR A 114 11.44 15.38 11.28
N ARG A 115 12.76 15.49 11.29
CA ARG A 115 13.52 16.30 10.32
C ARG A 115 14.71 15.51 9.81
N GLU A 116 14.94 15.59 8.51
CA GLU A 116 16.15 15.05 7.89
C GLU A 116 17.32 16.02 8.10
N LYS A 117 18.37 15.56 8.77
CA LYS A 117 19.63 16.28 8.91
C LYS A 117 20.77 15.43 8.37
N GLY A 118 21.03 15.57 7.06
CA GLY A 118 21.95 14.68 6.35
C GLY A 118 21.38 13.27 6.23
N ASP A 119 22.15 12.24 6.60
CA ASP A 119 21.71 10.83 6.58
C ASP A 119 21.01 10.36 7.87
N GLN A 120 20.70 11.27 8.80
CA GLN A 120 20.09 10.94 10.08
C GLN A 120 18.70 11.56 10.20
N LEU A 121 17.72 10.73 10.56
CA LEU A 121 16.39 11.17 10.96
C LEU A 121 16.45 11.64 12.43
N GLN A 122 16.11 12.89 12.67
CA GLN A 122 16.00 13.44 14.00
C GLN A 122 14.52 13.55 14.38
N ILE A 123 14.09 12.73 15.32
CA ILE A 123 12.71 12.76 15.85
C ILE A 123 12.54 14.03 16.68
N MET A 124 11.44 14.72 16.43
CA MET A 124 11.04 15.93 17.16
C MET A 124 9.91 15.58 18.13
N GLU A 125 10.26 15.07 19.31
CA GLU A 125 9.29 14.57 20.31
C GLU A 125 8.16 15.56 20.62
N ALA A 126 8.43 16.87 20.57
CA ALA A 126 7.41 17.89 20.82
C ALA A 126 6.31 17.93 19.74
N GLU A 127 6.63 17.46 18.52
CA GLU A 127 5.73 17.46 17.38
C GLU A 127 5.07 16.08 17.21
N SER A 128 5.83 14.98 17.45
CA SER A 128 5.37 13.59 17.24
C SER A 128 4.56 13.03 18.42
N LYS A 129 4.79 13.56 19.65
CA LYS A 129 4.14 13.04 20.86
C LYS A 129 2.68 13.46 20.95
N MET A 130 1.78 12.47 21.04
CA MET A 130 0.34 12.68 21.16
C MET A 130 -0.33 11.60 21.98
N ILE A 131 -1.60 11.83 22.32
CA ILE A 131 -2.42 10.92 23.14
C ILE A 131 -3.52 10.35 22.26
N THR A 132 -3.68 9.04 22.29
CA THR A 132 -4.76 8.31 21.60
C THR A 132 -6.08 8.41 22.37
N GLY A 133 -7.19 8.01 21.73
CA GLY A 133 -8.53 8.03 22.34
C GLY A 133 -8.70 7.10 23.54
N ASP A 134 -7.83 6.09 23.67
CA ASP A 134 -7.74 5.17 24.81
C ASP A 134 -6.65 5.56 25.82
N GLU A 135 -6.27 6.86 25.85
CA GLU A 135 -5.36 7.48 26.83
C GLU A 135 -3.92 6.97 26.80
N ASN A 136 -3.48 6.35 25.70
CA ASN A 136 -2.09 5.94 25.53
C ASN A 136 -1.28 7.05 24.86
N ILE A 137 0.02 7.11 25.19
CA ILE A 137 0.96 8.04 24.56
C ILE A 137 1.64 7.32 23.40
N VAL A 138 1.60 7.94 22.21
CA VAL A 138 2.28 7.49 21.01
C VAL A 138 3.14 8.59 20.42
N LEU A 139 4.15 8.20 19.67
CA LEU A 139 4.96 9.04 18.79
C LEU A 139 4.52 8.74 17.37
N ALA A 140 3.96 9.72 16.68
CA ALA A 140 3.49 9.52 15.31
C ALA A 140 4.13 10.54 14.37
N ASP A 141 4.72 10.04 13.30
CA ASP A 141 5.42 10.81 12.29
C ASP A 141 4.66 10.74 10.96
N LEU A 142 4.46 11.91 10.34
CA LEU A 142 3.65 12.06 9.14
C LEU A 142 4.41 12.82 8.05
N GLU A 143 4.26 12.33 6.81
CA GLU A 143 4.67 13.02 5.61
C GLU A 143 3.44 13.35 4.76
N VAL A 144 3.30 14.61 4.35
CA VAL A 144 2.25 15.07 3.46
C VAL A 144 2.86 15.56 2.16
N GLN A 145 2.50 14.94 1.06
CA GLN A 145 2.88 15.38 -0.28
C GLN A 145 1.77 16.27 -0.86
N TRP A 146 2.14 17.45 -1.26
CA TRP A 146 1.21 18.45 -1.76
C TRP A 146 1.77 19.19 -2.98
N LYS A 147 0.90 19.79 -3.77
CA LYS A 147 1.26 20.60 -4.93
C LYS A 147 0.38 21.82 -5.05
N ILE A 148 0.91 22.85 -5.71
CA ILE A 148 0.16 24.06 -6.01
C ILE A 148 -0.78 23.78 -7.19
N VAL A 149 -2.06 24.14 -7.05
CA VAL A 149 -3.07 24.02 -8.11
C VAL A 149 -3.54 25.40 -8.54
N ASP A 150 -3.83 26.27 -7.57
CA ASP A 150 -4.14 27.67 -7.83
C ASP A 150 -3.02 28.59 -7.30
N PRO A 151 -2.12 29.03 -8.19
CA PRO A 151 -1.00 29.86 -7.79
C PRO A 151 -1.42 31.25 -7.34
N ILE A 152 -2.62 31.74 -7.72
CA ILE A 152 -3.11 33.05 -7.26
C ILE A 152 -3.57 32.95 -5.82
N ALA A 153 -4.40 31.93 -5.50
CA ALA A 153 -4.85 31.67 -4.14
C ALA A 153 -3.65 31.43 -3.20
N PHE A 154 -2.66 30.66 -3.65
CA PHE A 154 -1.46 30.35 -2.88
C PHE A 154 -0.65 31.60 -2.49
N ILE A 155 -0.54 32.60 -3.37
CA ILE A 155 0.28 33.81 -3.10
C ILE A 155 -0.52 34.88 -2.35
N TYR A 156 -1.83 35.01 -2.63
CA TYR A 156 -2.59 36.20 -2.25
C TYR A 156 -3.62 35.98 -1.14
N ASN A 157 -4.13 34.76 -0.95
CA ASN A 157 -5.14 34.51 0.07
C ASN A 157 -4.54 34.43 1.47
N THR A 158 -3.28 33.99 1.58
CA THR A 158 -2.59 33.85 2.88
C THR A 158 -1.17 34.37 2.82
N SER A 159 -0.66 34.85 3.95
CA SER A 159 0.72 35.36 4.04
C SER A 159 1.75 34.23 3.98
N ASP A 160 1.42 33.06 4.53
CA ASP A 160 2.32 31.90 4.63
C ASP A 160 1.48 30.60 4.57
N PRO A 161 1.18 30.13 3.35
CA PRO A 161 0.37 28.94 3.15
C PRO A 161 1.05 27.66 3.65
N GLU A 162 2.38 27.61 3.67
CA GLU A 162 3.15 26.45 4.15
C GLU A 162 2.99 26.29 5.68
N THR A 163 3.11 27.37 6.42
CA THR A 163 2.86 27.33 7.88
C THR A 163 1.42 26.99 8.21
N ILE A 164 0.45 27.45 7.42
CA ILE A 164 -0.96 27.10 7.63
C ILE A 164 -1.17 25.62 7.36
N LEU A 165 -0.62 25.08 6.27
CA LEU A 165 -0.66 23.66 5.95
C LEU A 165 -0.01 22.82 7.06
N TYR A 166 1.14 23.24 7.58
CA TYR A 166 1.81 22.57 8.68
C TYR A 166 0.92 22.50 9.92
N ASN A 167 0.29 23.61 10.30
CA ASN A 167 -0.62 23.67 11.45
C ASN A 167 -1.89 22.82 11.20
N ALA A 168 -2.45 22.85 10.00
CA ALA A 168 -3.58 22.02 9.61
C ALA A 168 -3.22 20.53 9.68
N THR A 169 -2.02 20.16 9.20
CA THR A 169 -1.50 18.80 9.28
C THR A 169 -1.34 18.33 10.72
N SER A 170 -0.72 19.16 11.57
CA SER A 170 -0.57 18.86 13.00
C SER A 170 -1.92 18.71 13.72
N SER A 171 -2.89 19.59 13.39
CA SER A 171 -4.23 19.52 13.95
C SER A 171 -4.99 18.27 13.50
N SER A 172 -4.96 17.96 12.21
CA SER A 172 -5.62 16.77 11.63
C SER A 172 -5.04 15.49 12.22
N LEU A 173 -3.72 15.37 12.28
CA LEU A 173 -3.04 14.23 12.88
C LEU A 173 -3.47 14.02 14.34
N ARG A 174 -3.43 15.08 15.17
CA ARG A 174 -3.84 15.00 16.58
C ARG A 174 -5.31 14.68 16.75
N THR A 175 -6.18 15.21 15.89
CA THR A 175 -7.62 14.93 15.95
C THR A 175 -7.91 13.46 15.64
N VAL A 176 -7.30 12.92 14.59
CA VAL A 176 -7.55 11.54 14.18
C VAL A 176 -6.90 10.55 15.15
N ILE A 177 -5.65 10.75 15.54
CA ILE A 177 -4.99 9.90 16.54
C ILE A 177 -5.73 9.97 17.90
N GLY A 178 -6.16 11.17 18.33
CA GLY A 178 -6.92 11.35 19.55
C GLY A 178 -8.31 10.73 19.55
N SER A 179 -8.85 10.37 18.39
CA SER A 179 -10.10 9.61 18.23
C SER A 179 -9.89 8.12 17.98
N SER A 180 -8.65 7.69 17.74
CA SER A 180 -8.28 6.30 17.41
C SER A 180 -7.74 5.59 18.66
N THR A 181 -7.76 4.26 18.66
CA THR A 181 -7.10 3.45 19.68
C THR A 181 -5.61 3.24 19.35
N VAL A 182 -4.81 2.92 20.36
CA VAL A 182 -3.40 2.57 20.14
C VAL A 182 -3.25 1.33 19.26
N ASP A 183 -4.15 0.35 19.44
CA ASP A 183 -4.20 -0.86 18.60
C ASP A 183 -4.39 -0.50 17.13
N ASP A 184 -5.35 0.39 16.80
CA ASP A 184 -5.59 0.84 15.41
C ASP A 184 -4.39 1.59 14.83
N ALA A 185 -3.73 2.41 15.64
CA ALA A 185 -2.58 3.21 15.20
C ALA A 185 -1.34 2.35 14.89
N LEU A 186 -1.15 1.25 15.65
CA LEU A 186 0.01 0.35 15.49
C LEU A 186 -0.21 -0.80 14.51
N THR A 187 -1.47 -1.12 14.16
CA THR A 187 -1.82 -2.31 13.36
C THR A 187 -2.63 -1.97 12.11
N ASP A 188 -3.69 -2.70 11.87
CA ASP A 188 -4.51 -2.67 10.64
C ASP A 188 -5.32 -1.37 10.47
N GLY A 189 -5.53 -0.59 11.52
CA GLY A 189 -6.24 0.68 11.51
C GLY A 189 -5.49 1.83 10.82
N ARG A 190 -4.18 1.68 10.54
CA ARG A 190 -3.34 2.73 9.92
C ARG A 190 -3.93 3.26 8.61
N THR A 191 -4.46 2.39 7.77
CA THR A 191 -5.07 2.80 6.48
C THR A 191 -6.26 3.72 6.68
N LYS A 192 -7.10 3.43 7.67
CA LYS A 192 -8.23 4.27 8.03
C LYS A 192 -7.76 5.62 8.57
N ILE A 193 -6.81 5.61 9.48
CA ILE A 193 -6.19 6.83 10.05
C ILE A 193 -5.63 7.73 8.95
N ILE A 194 -4.88 7.18 7.99
CA ILE A 194 -4.34 7.93 6.85
C ILE A 194 -5.45 8.56 6.00
N ASN A 195 -6.52 7.82 5.73
CA ASN A 195 -7.65 8.34 4.96
C ASN A 195 -8.40 9.45 5.70
N ASP A 196 -8.64 9.28 6.99
CA ASP A 196 -9.30 10.27 7.83
C ASP A 196 -8.46 11.56 7.95
N ILE A 197 -7.13 11.44 8.09
CA ILE A 197 -6.21 12.59 8.06
C ILE A 197 -6.27 13.29 6.71
N ARG A 198 -6.25 12.53 5.61
CA ARG A 198 -6.33 13.09 4.25
C ARG A 198 -7.62 13.86 4.04
N GLU A 199 -8.75 13.30 4.44
CA GLU A 199 -10.07 13.94 4.31
C GLU A 199 -10.12 15.24 5.10
N ASN A 200 -9.70 15.24 6.36
CA ASN A 200 -9.60 16.43 7.17
C ASN A 200 -8.66 17.50 6.57
N LEU A 201 -7.53 17.09 6.01
CA LEU A 201 -6.59 18.02 5.36
C LEU A 201 -7.18 18.63 4.09
N ILE A 202 -7.90 17.86 3.28
CA ILE A 202 -8.58 18.38 2.09
C ILE A 202 -9.65 19.38 2.49
N GLU A 203 -10.44 19.09 3.51
CA GLU A 203 -11.47 19.99 4.03
C GLU A 203 -10.86 21.29 4.54
N LEU A 204 -9.84 21.21 5.41
CA LEU A 204 -9.15 22.40 5.94
C LEU A 204 -8.45 23.20 4.84
N SER A 205 -7.80 22.54 3.89
CA SER A 205 -7.13 23.18 2.76
C SER A 205 -8.11 23.96 1.88
N SER A 206 -9.31 23.39 1.66
CA SER A 206 -10.40 24.03 0.95
C SER A 206 -11.00 25.18 1.76
N HIS A 207 -11.18 24.98 3.07
CA HIS A 207 -11.74 26.02 3.97
C HIS A 207 -10.87 27.27 4.04
N TYR A 208 -9.55 27.10 4.05
CA TYR A 208 -8.59 28.20 4.07
C TYR A 208 -8.25 28.75 2.68
N ASP A 209 -8.78 28.14 1.63
CA ASP A 209 -8.55 28.50 0.23
C ASP A 209 -7.04 28.69 -0.08
N LEU A 210 -6.25 27.67 0.29
CA LEU A 210 -4.78 27.71 0.20
C LEU A 210 -4.24 27.58 -1.24
N GLY A 211 -5.10 27.24 -2.21
CA GLY A 211 -4.68 27.01 -3.59
C GLY A 211 -3.81 25.79 -3.82
N ILE A 212 -3.80 24.84 -2.87
CA ILE A 212 -3.00 23.59 -2.90
C ILE A 212 -3.89 22.36 -3.05
N SER A 213 -3.29 21.27 -3.50
CA SER A 213 -3.91 19.94 -3.51
C SER A 213 -3.03 18.95 -2.78
N ILE A 214 -3.61 18.18 -1.89
CA ILE A 214 -2.96 17.07 -1.20
C ILE A 214 -2.85 15.90 -2.17
N VAL A 215 -1.62 15.49 -2.46
CA VAL A 215 -1.33 14.38 -3.38
C VAL A 215 -1.34 13.06 -2.62
N ASN A 216 -0.60 13.00 -1.52
CA ASN A 216 -0.50 11.82 -0.68
C ASN A 216 -0.29 12.20 0.79
N VAL A 217 -0.75 11.32 1.67
CA VAL A 217 -0.50 11.39 3.11
C VAL A 217 0.06 10.04 3.51
N ASN A 218 1.22 10.06 4.12
CA ASN A 218 1.94 8.86 4.54
C ASN A 218 2.26 8.96 6.05
N LEU A 219 1.72 8.03 6.82
CA LEU A 219 2.06 7.86 8.22
C LEU A 219 3.35 7.02 8.27
N GLN A 220 4.48 7.65 8.57
CA GLN A 220 5.80 7.03 8.52
C GLN A 220 5.92 5.96 9.60
N ASP A 221 6.04 6.39 10.83
CA ASP A 221 6.11 5.49 11.99
C ASP A 221 5.14 5.92 13.08
N VAL A 222 4.62 4.94 13.80
CA VAL A 222 3.88 5.13 15.03
C VAL A 222 4.55 4.25 16.07
N ASP A 223 5.21 4.90 17.00
CA ASP A 223 5.99 4.21 18.05
C ASP A 223 5.46 4.52 19.44
N LEU A 224 5.78 3.64 20.37
CA LEU A 224 5.54 3.87 21.78
C LEU A 224 6.71 4.67 22.40
N PRO A 225 6.46 5.49 23.44
CA PRO A 225 7.43 6.48 23.92
C PRO A 225 8.71 5.87 24.52
N THR A 226 8.67 4.62 24.98
CA THR A 226 9.82 3.92 25.55
C THR A 226 9.83 2.43 25.15
N ASN A 227 11.03 1.83 25.07
CA ASN A 227 11.19 0.41 24.79
C ASN A 227 10.51 -0.50 25.85
N GLU A 228 10.38 -0.04 27.08
CA GLU A 228 9.72 -0.77 28.17
C GLU A 228 8.21 -0.85 27.94
N VAL A 229 7.60 0.26 27.49
CA VAL A 229 6.17 0.30 27.14
C VAL A 229 5.92 -0.55 25.90
N ASP A 230 6.80 -0.50 24.90
CA ASP A 230 6.71 -1.33 23.69
C ASP A 230 6.78 -2.84 24.03
N ALA A 231 7.71 -3.24 24.90
CA ALA A 231 7.83 -4.62 25.37
C ALA A 231 6.58 -5.07 26.16
N ALA A 232 6.03 -4.20 27.00
CA ALA A 232 4.80 -4.49 27.73
C ALA A 232 3.59 -4.63 26.81
N PHE A 233 3.46 -3.75 25.81
CA PHE A 233 2.41 -3.80 24.82
C PHE A 233 2.49 -5.07 23.95
N LYS A 234 3.68 -5.43 23.47
CA LYS A 234 3.94 -6.69 22.75
C LYS A 234 3.52 -7.90 23.58
N SER A 235 3.86 -7.93 24.88
CA SER A 235 3.47 -9.04 25.77
C SER A 235 1.94 -9.18 25.89
N VAL A 236 1.18 -8.06 25.89
CA VAL A 236 -0.27 -8.10 25.90
C VAL A 236 -0.82 -8.59 24.57
N THR A 237 -0.24 -8.15 23.47
CA THR A 237 -0.64 -8.57 22.12
C THR A 237 -0.37 -10.06 21.93
N ASP A 238 0.81 -10.53 22.30
CA ASP A 238 1.18 -11.95 22.24
C ASP A 238 0.21 -12.83 23.08
N ALA A 239 -0.14 -12.39 24.30
CA ALA A 239 -1.10 -13.09 25.13
C ALA A 239 -2.53 -13.12 24.52
N ARG A 240 -2.95 -12.06 23.83
CA ARG A 240 -4.21 -12.02 23.09
C ARG A 240 -4.21 -12.99 21.90
N GLU A 241 -3.13 -13.02 21.14
CA GLU A 241 -2.95 -13.93 20.02
C GLU A 241 -2.89 -15.39 20.48
N GLU A 242 -2.16 -15.66 21.57
CA GLU A 242 -2.12 -17.00 22.17
C GLU A 242 -3.54 -17.43 22.59
N ARG A 243 -4.32 -16.57 23.22
CA ARG A 243 -5.71 -16.85 23.58
C ARG A 243 -6.56 -17.21 22.36
N ILE A 244 -6.45 -16.44 21.27
CA ILE A 244 -7.17 -16.69 20.02
C ILE A 244 -6.74 -18.04 19.43
N THR A 245 -5.45 -18.32 19.40
CA THR A 245 -4.87 -19.57 18.93
C THR A 245 -5.41 -20.77 19.72
N LYS A 246 -5.44 -20.69 21.06
CA LYS A 246 -6.01 -21.74 21.92
C LYS A 246 -7.51 -21.98 21.65
N ILE A 247 -8.27 -20.91 21.43
CA ILE A 247 -9.69 -21.03 21.06
C ILE A 247 -9.84 -21.71 19.70
N ASN A 248 -9.03 -21.34 18.72
CA ASN A 248 -9.08 -21.95 17.38
C ASN A 248 -8.65 -23.41 17.41
N GLU A 249 -7.62 -23.78 18.15
CA GLU A 249 -7.19 -25.16 18.38
C GLU A 249 -8.30 -26.00 19.04
N ALA A 250 -8.94 -25.45 20.07
CA ALA A 250 -10.06 -26.12 20.73
C ALA A 250 -11.27 -26.31 19.78
N ASN A 251 -11.59 -25.32 18.97
CA ASN A 251 -12.64 -25.44 17.95
C ASN A 251 -12.28 -26.45 16.87
N LYS A 252 -11.03 -26.48 16.42
CA LYS A 252 -10.51 -27.47 15.47
C LYS A 252 -10.68 -28.89 16.07
N TYR A 253 -10.18 -29.08 17.27
CA TYR A 253 -10.29 -30.37 17.96
C TYR A 253 -11.76 -30.82 18.12
N ARG A 254 -12.66 -29.90 18.53
CA ARG A 254 -14.08 -30.18 18.62
C ARG A 254 -14.65 -30.62 17.28
N ASN A 255 -14.37 -29.91 16.20
CA ASN A 255 -14.88 -30.22 14.88
C ASN A 255 -14.32 -31.54 14.35
N GLU A 256 -13.04 -31.83 14.57
CA GLU A 256 -12.45 -33.13 14.24
C GLU A 256 -13.14 -34.28 14.96
N LYS A 257 -13.44 -34.13 16.28
CA LYS A 257 -14.15 -35.15 17.05
C LYS A 257 -15.57 -35.34 16.61
N ILE A 258 -16.31 -34.29 16.31
CA ILE A 258 -17.68 -34.36 15.78
C ILE A 258 -17.67 -35.11 14.43
N ASN A 259 -16.82 -34.70 13.49
CA ASN A 259 -16.75 -35.33 12.17
C ASN A 259 -16.30 -36.80 12.25
N GLN A 260 -15.37 -37.14 13.17
CA GLN A 260 -14.96 -38.49 13.44
C GLN A 260 -16.15 -39.33 13.94
N MET A 261 -16.88 -38.82 14.93
CA MET A 261 -18.06 -39.53 15.50
C MET A 261 -19.19 -39.71 14.48
N GLU A 262 -19.45 -38.71 13.66
CA GLU A 262 -20.43 -38.83 12.57
C GLU A 262 -19.99 -39.85 11.52
N GLY A 263 -18.71 -39.94 11.21
CA GLY A 263 -18.14 -40.96 10.35
C GLY A 263 -18.28 -42.36 10.96
N GLU A 264 -17.93 -42.53 12.23
CA GLU A 264 -18.08 -43.81 12.95
C GLU A 264 -19.55 -44.22 13.05
N GLN A 265 -20.45 -43.28 13.36
CA GLN A 265 -21.90 -43.55 13.37
C GLN A 265 -22.40 -44.02 12.00
N SER A 266 -22.02 -43.33 10.93
CA SER A 266 -22.41 -43.72 9.57
C SER A 266 -21.85 -45.08 9.19
N ALA A 267 -20.60 -45.39 9.57
CA ALA A 267 -19.99 -46.69 9.33
C ALA A 267 -20.72 -47.83 10.08
N ILE A 268 -21.08 -47.60 11.33
CA ILE A 268 -21.88 -48.60 12.14
C ILE A 268 -23.23 -48.83 11.50
N LEU A 269 -23.95 -47.77 11.13
CA LEU A 269 -25.26 -47.88 10.48
C LEU A 269 -25.17 -48.61 9.14
N SER A 270 -24.21 -48.24 8.30
CA SER A 270 -23.99 -48.90 7.00
C SER A 270 -23.63 -50.37 7.15
N LYS A 271 -22.81 -50.72 8.17
CA LYS A 271 -22.45 -52.10 8.48
C LYS A 271 -23.66 -52.89 8.94
N ALA A 272 -24.48 -52.36 9.83
CA ALA A 272 -25.70 -53.01 10.31
C ALA A 272 -26.73 -53.21 9.18
N GLU A 273 -26.87 -52.25 8.30
CA GLU A 273 -27.73 -52.33 7.11
C GLU A 273 -27.21 -53.40 6.13
N GLY A 274 -25.91 -53.42 5.89
CA GLY A 274 -25.26 -54.46 5.08
C GLY A 274 -25.44 -55.85 5.66
N GLU A 275 -25.26 -56.04 6.97
CA GLU A 275 -25.50 -57.29 7.66
C GLU A 275 -27.00 -57.73 7.56
N LYS A 276 -27.92 -56.78 7.79
CA LYS A 276 -29.37 -57.06 7.62
C LYS A 276 -29.70 -57.55 6.22
N ILE A 277 -29.21 -56.85 5.18
CA ILE A 277 -29.40 -57.22 3.78
C ILE A 277 -28.81 -58.62 3.53
N SER A 278 -27.58 -58.86 3.99
CA SER A 278 -26.87 -60.12 3.83
C SER A 278 -27.66 -61.31 4.46
N VAL A 279 -28.16 -61.12 5.68
CA VAL A 279 -28.96 -62.14 6.35
C VAL A 279 -30.25 -62.41 5.59
N VAL A 280 -31.00 -61.42 5.16
CA VAL A 280 -32.21 -61.52 4.39
C VAL A 280 -32.00 -62.23 3.05
N GLU A 281 -30.97 -61.77 2.31
CA GLU A 281 -30.68 -62.39 0.99
C GLU A 281 -30.16 -63.83 1.13
N LYS A 282 -29.38 -64.13 2.16
CA LYS A 282 -28.98 -65.51 2.48
C LYS A 282 -30.16 -66.35 2.77
N ALA A 283 -31.12 -65.93 3.61
CA ALA A 283 -32.34 -66.65 3.92
C ALA A 283 -33.18 -66.85 2.65
N LYS A 284 -33.34 -65.85 1.79
CA LYS A 284 -34.04 -66.01 0.49
C LYS A 284 -33.31 -67.00 -0.42
N GLY A 285 -32.00 -66.99 -0.47
CA GLY A 285 -31.18 -67.94 -1.21
C GLY A 285 -31.37 -69.36 -0.71
N ASP A 286 -31.40 -69.58 0.61
CA ASP A 286 -31.60 -70.87 1.21
C ASP A 286 -33.01 -71.39 0.93
N VAL A 287 -34.06 -70.53 1.00
CA VAL A 287 -35.43 -70.90 0.62
C VAL A 287 -35.52 -71.21 -0.88
N ALA A 288 -34.88 -70.43 -1.75
CA ALA A 288 -34.89 -70.72 -3.18
C ALA A 288 -34.20 -72.07 -3.50
N LYS A 289 -33.02 -72.30 -2.86
CA LYS A 289 -32.30 -73.55 -2.95
C LYS A 289 -33.15 -74.72 -2.44
N PHE A 290 -33.81 -74.58 -1.30
CA PHE A 290 -34.73 -75.61 -0.78
C PHE A 290 -35.87 -75.89 -1.76
N ASN A 291 -36.54 -74.88 -2.25
CA ASN A 291 -37.64 -75.04 -3.20
C ASN A 291 -37.18 -75.71 -4.52
N ALA A 292 -36.04 -75.39 -5.02
CA ALA A 292 -35.47 -76.05 -6.20
C ALA A 292 -35.18 -77.51 -5.94
N ILE A 293 -34.54 -77.85 -4.82
CA ILE A 293 -34.29 -79.25 -4.43
C ILE A 293 -35.60 -79.99 -4.17
N TYR A 294 -36.56 -79.35 -3.54
CA TYR A 294 -37.85 -79.92 -3.26
C TYR A 294 -38.65 -80.23 -4.55
N SER A 295 -38.60 -79.38 -5.54
CA SER A 295 -39.27 -79.65 -6.83
C SER A 295 -38.65 -80.84 -7.56
N GLU A 296 -37.32 -81.00 -7.54
CA GLU A 296 -36.61 -82.17 -8.10
C GLU A 296 -36.91 -83.42 -7.30
N TYR A 297 -36.96 -83.36 -5.97
CA TYR A 297 -37.33 -84.46 -5.09
C TYR A 297 -38.75 -84.95 -5.37
N LYS A 298 -39.71 -84.07 -5.64
CA LYS A 298 -41.07 -84.37 -5.96
C LYS A 298 -41.19 -85.20 -7.24
N ASN A 299 -40.37 -84.94 -8.22
CA ASN A 299 -40.31 -85.58 -9.52
C ASN A 299 -39.60 -86.97 -9.44
N ASN A 300 -38.45 -87.05 -8.70
CA ASN A 300 -37.64 -88.27 -8.60
C ASN A 300 -37.07 -88.49 -7.19
N PRO A 301 -37.85 -89.03 -6.21
CA PRO A 301 -37.40 -89.06 -4.84
C PRO A 301 -36.13 -89.87 -4.55
N ASN A 302 -36.01 -91.03 -5.18
CA ASN A 302 -34.89 -91.96 -4.92
C ASN A 302 -33.53 -91.41 -5.47
N ILE A 303 -33.54 -90.89 -6.63
CA ILE A 303 -32.30 -90.34 -7.27
C ILE A 303 -31.85 -89.07 -6.52
N THR A 304 -32.77 -88.18 -6.17
CA THR A 304 -32.48 -86.95 -5.45
C THR A 304 -31.94 -87.23 -4.05
N ARG A 305 -32.46 -88.24 -3.34
CA ARG A 305 -31.94 -88.67 -2.02
C ARG A 305 -30.52 -89.18 -2.11
N GLN A 306 -30.23 -90.05 -3.09
CA GLN A 306 -28.87 -90.54 -3.30
C GLN A 306 -27.87 -89.39 -3.62
N ARG A 307 -28.28 -88.52 -4.50
CA ARG A 307 -27.43 -87.33 -4.86
C ARG A 307 -27.16 -86.47 -3.67
N LEU A 308 -28.14 -86.12 -2.86
CA LEU A 308 -27.97 -85.28 -1.66
C LEU A 308 -27.09 -86.00 -0.61
N THR A 309 -27.21 -87.30 -0.44
CA THR A 309 -26.39 -88.10 0.46
C THR A 309 -24.91 -88.05 0.01
N ILE A 310 -24.66 -88.28 -1.29
CA ILE A 310 -23.32 -88.22 -1.82
C ILE A 310 -22.74 -86.85 -1.68
N GLN A 311 -23.49 -85.76 -2.02
CA GLN A 311 -23.08 -84.40 -1.91
C GLN A 311 -22.76 -83.97 -0.46
N THR A 312 -23.54 -84.53 0.51
CA THR A 312 -23.28 -84.30 1.94
C THR A 312 -22.00 -85.00 2.37
N ILE A 313 -21.77 -86.23 1.90
CA ILE A 313 -20.56 -86.99 2.17
C ILE A 313 -19.36 -86.23 1.54
N GLU A 314 -19.41 -85.77 0.29
CA GLU A 314 -18.38 -85.04 -0.36
C GLU A 314 -18.08 -83.71 0.43
N SER A 315 -19.11 -82.98 0.82
CA SER A 315 -18.94 -81.72 1.56
C SER A 315 -18.31 -81.91 2.96
N THR A 316 -18.65 -83.06 3.62
CA THR A 316 -18.10 -83.36 4.95
C THR A 316 -16.69 -83.86 4.89
N PHE A 317 -16.33 -84.57 3.81
CA PHE A 317 -14.94 -85.07 3.62
C PHE A 317 -14.07 -84.14 2.83
N ASN A 318 -14.60 -83.03 2.32
CA ASN A 318 -13.79 -82.02 1.64
C ASN A 318 -12.92 -81.32 2.67
N GLY A 319 -11.65 -81.75 2.75
CA GLY A 319 -10.64 -81.26 3.72
C GLY A 319 -10.35 -82.30 4.82
N ALA A 320 -11.02 -83.47 4.86
CA ALA A 320 -10.64 -84.56 5.75
C ALA A 320 -9.33 -85.21 5.31
N ARG A 321 -8.44 -85.31 6.20
CA ARG A 321 -7.13 -86.00 5.99
C ARG A 321 -7.37 -87.45 6.11
N LEU A 322 -7.43 -88.22 4.99
CA LEU A 322 -7.59 -89.67 5.00
C LEU A 322 -6.27 -90.32 5.44
N ILE A 323 -6.30 -90.99 6.56
CA ILE A 323 -5.16 -91.83 7.03
C ILE A 323 -5.54 -93.29 6.87
N ILE A 324 -4.98 -93.98 5.89
CA ILE A 324 -5.16 -95.38 5.70
C ILE A 324 -4.17 -96.15 6.62
N VAL A 325 -4.69 -96.94 7.51
CA VAL A 325 -3.90 -97.71 8.42
C VAL A 325 -4.06 -99.25 8.05
N ASP A 326 -2.98 -99.87 7.61
CA ASP A 326 -2.97 -101.30 7.28
C ASP A 326 -2.89 -102.10 8.59
N ASP A 327 -3.73 -103.12 8.67
CA ASP A 327 -3.98 -103.91 9.92
C ASP A 327 -3.12 -105.14 10.07
N SER A 328 -2.01 -105.26 9.31
CA SER A 328 -1.12 -106.37 9.37
C SER A 328 0.15 -106.05 10.24
N GLY A 329 0.05 -106.37 11.55
CA GLY A 329 1.24 -106.42 12.36
C GLY A 329 1.18 -105.76 13.71
N ASN A 330 1.73 -106.37 14.74
CA ASN A 330 1.86 -106.03 16.15
C ASN A 330 2.70 -104.77 16.43
N THR A 331 2.29 -103.58 15.98
CA THR A 331 2.99 -102.30 16.19
C THR A 331 2.09 -101.27 16.90
N VAL A 332 2.65 -100.63 17.93
CA VAL A 332 2.06 -99.47 18.62
C VAL A 332 1.87 -98.31 17.67
N ARG A 333 0.67 -97.91 17.38
CA ARG A 333 0.33 -96.78 16.47
C ARG A 333 0.34 -95.47 17.19
N TYR A 334 1.33 -94.62 16.89
CA TYR A 334 1.37 -93.22 17.36
C TYR A 334 0.69 -92.33 16.32
N LEU A 335 -0.45 -91.75 16.68
CA LEU A 335 -1.06 -90.69 15.90
C LEU A 335 -0.51 -89.38 16.47
N PRO A 336 0.33 -88.58 15.78
CA PRO A 336 0.81 -87.30 16.28
C PRO A 336 -0.35 -86.29 16.23
N ILE A 337 -0.97 -86.02 17.37
CA ILE A 337 -2.10 -85.08 17.49
C ILE A 337 -1.68 -83.64 17.28
N GLU A 338 -0.40 -83.31 17.41
CA GLU A 338 0.14 -81.96 17.26
C GLU A 338 -0.09 -81.27 15.91
N ASN A 339 -0.28 -82.07 14.86
CA ASN A 339 -0.53 -81.54 13.50
C ASN A 339 -2.04 -81.55 13.14
N ILE A 340 -2.94 -81.84 14.06
CA ILE A 340 -4.43 -81.92 13.83
C ILE A 340 -5.12 -80.62 14.30
N VAL A 341 -4.46 -79.84 15.17
CA VAL A 341 -4.98 -78.53 15.63
C VAL A 341 -4.71 -77.47 14.59
N PRO A 342 -5.67 -76.83 13.96
CA PRO A 342 -5.36 -75.67 13.09
C PRO A 342 -4.72 -74.57 13.90
N LYS A 343 -3.55 -74.09 13.42
CA LYS A 343 -2.93 -72.88 13.98
C LYS A 343 -4.01 -71.78 13.93
N GLY A 344 -4.39 -71.28 15.12
CA GLY A 344 -5.27 -70.14 15.24
C GLY A 344 -4.78 -68.98 14.38
N VAL A 345 -5.64 -68.42 13.61
CA VAL A 345 -5.43 -67.15 12.89
C VAL A 345 -5.38 -66.08 14.00
N GLU A 346 -4.18 -65.45 14.21
CA GLU A 346 -4.05 -64.20 14.95
C GLU A 346 -4.75 -63.05 14.26
#